data_81e5d1678bd5a28b99949645b870e190
#
_entry.id   81e5d1678bd5a28b99949645b870e190
#
_cell.length_a   1.000
_cell.length_b   1.000
_cell.length_c   1.000
_cell.angle_alpha   90.00
_cell.angle_beta   90.00
_cell.angle_gamma   90.00
#
_symmetry.space_group_name_H-M   'P 1'
#
loop_
_entity.id
_entity.type
_entity.pdbx_description
1 polymer ?
#
loop_
_entity_poly.entity_id
_entity_poly.type
_entity_poly.pdbx_seq_one_letter_code
_entity_poly.pdbx_strand_id
1 'polypeptide(L)'
;MKRVVALSLMVFLAVLLSACAGRENTDQSIVSQNSETTREEQETISQENFFQESEGSGDVAQSAAKLLYMGQASIRITTAEGKVIYIDPYVGDGYEPAADLILVTHSHYDHNGVERIENRNPDCRIITWKESLSDGEHQTFDLGYAKVEAVEAGYNRWHDVKECVGYIVTLSDGISVYVTGDTSKTEQMPLLADKNIDYSFYCCDGIYNMDLDEAAECAGLVQAKHNIPYHVIAQDGVYFDRERAEQFEAKNRLIVGEGEEIELTRQAESEDNAK
;
A
#
# COMPACT_ATOMS: atom_id res chain seq x y z
N MET A 1 -49.59 -5.81 -34.93
CA MET A 1 -49.71 -7.25 -35.27
C MET A 1 -48.34 -7.85 -35.44
N LYS A 2 -48.17 -9.03 -34.91
CA LYS A 2 -47.06 -10.00 -34.91
C LYS A 2 -46.12 -9.91 -33.71
N ARG A 3 -46.45 -10.72 -32.72
CA ARG A 3 -45.64 -11.26 -31.63
C ARG A 3 -44.63 -12.26 -32.23
N VAL A 4 -43.39 -12.25 -31.77
CA VAL A 4 -42.51 -13.40 -31.91
C VAL A 4 -42.00 -13.73 -30.51
N VAL A 5 -42.40 -14.92 -30.08
CA VAL A 5 -41.98 -15.62 -28.88
C VAL A 5 -40.70 -16.39 -29.26
N ALA A 6 -39.66 -16.28 -28.52
CA ALA A 6 -38.48 -17.16 -28.64
C ALA A 6 -38.21 -17.83 -27.31
N LEU A 7 -38.15 -19.13 -27.43
CA LEU A 7 -38.20 -20.22 -26.50
C LEU A 7 -36.87 -20.42 -25.77
N SER A 8 -36.94 -20.59 -24.45
CA SER A 8 -35.86 -21.07 -23.59
C SER A 8 -35.46 -22.50 -23.94
N LEU A 9 -34.20 -22.79 -23.97
CA LEU A 9 -33.67 -24.15 -23.92
C LEU A 9 -32.77 -24.30 -22.69
N MET A 10 -33.32 -24.93 -21.65
CA MET A 10 -32.55 -25.50 -20.53
C MET A 10 -31.92 -26.80 -20.99
N VAL A 11 -30.63 -26.94 -20.75
CA VAL A 11 -29.93 -28.23 -20.80
C VAL A 11 -29.49 -28.56 -19.39
N PHE A 12 -30.13 -29.56 -18.81
CA PHE A 12 -29.66 -30.29 -17.64
C PHE A 12 -28.62 -31.30 -18.08
N LEU A 13 -27.48 -31.34 -17.41
CA LEU A 13 -26.58 -32.49 -17.48
C LEU A 13 -26.32 -33.04 -16.08
N ALA A 14 -26.70 -34.28 -15.92
CA ALA A 14 -26.71 -35.04 -14.68
C ALA A 14 -25.36 -35.62 -14.34
N VAL A 15 -25.17 -35.74 -13.06
CA VAL A 15 -24.11 -36.36 -12.27
C VAL A 15 -24.04 -37.88 -12.56
N LEU A 16 -22.84 -38.42 -12.59
CA LEU A 16 -22.57 -39.81 -12.28
C LEU A 16 -21.41 -39.92 -11.26
N LEU A 17 -21.82 -40.35 -10.07
CA LEU A 17 -21.01 -40.90 -9.02
C LEU A 17 -20.50 -42.31 -9.44
N SER A 18 -19.23 -42.59 -9.19
CA SER A 18 -18.75 -43.98 -9.05
C SER A 18 -17.78 -44.05 -7.87
N ALA A 19 -18.18 -44.80 -6.89
CA ALA A 19 -17.43 -45.23 -5.74
C ALA A 19 -16.91 -46.65 -5.99
N CYS A 20 -15.69 -46.95 -5.56
CA CYS A 20 -15.18 -48.27 -5.14
C CYS A 20 -13.87 -48.02 -4.38
N ALA A 21 -13.81 -48.16 -3.10
CA ALA A 21 -13.72 -49.28 -2.16
C ALA A 21 -12.44 -50.16 -2.30
N GLY A 22 -11.57 -49.96 -1.33
CA GLY A 22 -11.00 -51.03 -0.51
C GLY A 22 -9.73 -51.76 -0.92
N ARG A 23 -8.68 -51.64 -0.12
CA ARG A 23 -8.17 -52.76 0.66
C ARG A 23 -6.93 -52.42 1.49
N GLU A 24 -7.01 -52.76 2.76
CA GLU A 24 -5.93 -52.92 3.74
C GLU A 24 -4.97 -54.05 3.33
N ASN A 25 -3.71 -53.96 3.81
CA ASN A 25 -3.05 -54.95 4.69
C ASN A 25 -1.58 -54.57 4.92
N THR A 26 -1.27 -54.30 6.16
CA THR A 26 -0.55 -55.13 7.17
C THR A 26 0.93 -55.36 6.87
N ASP A 27 1.75 -54.74 7.73
CA ASP A 27 2.49 -55.30 8.83
C ASP A 27 3.82 -56.02 8.46
N GLN A 28 4.91 -55.54 8.96
CA GLN A 28 5.79 -56.27 9.88
C GLN A 28 7.10 -55.51 10.18
N SER A 29 7.23 -55.31 11.47
CA SER A 29 8.41 -55.09 12.29
C SER A 29 9.56 -56.09 12.10
N ILE A 30 10.81 -55.63 12.33
CA ILE A 30 11.95 -56.32 12.98
C ILE A 30 12.99 -55.22 13.28
N VAL A 31 13.20 -54.78 14.46
CA VAL A 31 13.88 -55.18 15.70
C VAL A 31 15.40 -55.51 15.53
N SER A 32 16.14 -54.76 16.36
CA SER A 32 17.38 -55.12 17.07
C SER A 32 18.71 -54.98 16.29
N GLN A 33 19.79 -54.62 16.86
CA GLN A 33 20.35 -54.41 18.20
C GLN A 33 21.74 -53.76 18.09
N ASN A 34 22.05 -52.94 19.11
CA ASN A 34 23.26 -52.86 19.91
C ASN A 34 24.67 -52.86 19.32
N SER A 35 25.44 -51.89 19.76
CA SER A 35 26.52 -51.99 20.80
C SER A 35 27.23 -50.64 20.85
N GLU A 36 27.18 -49.91 21.90
CA GLU A 36 28.00 -49.84 23.13
C GLU A 36 29.52 -49.72 22.91
N THR A 37 30.01 -48.66 23.59
CA THR A 37 31.26 -48.53 24.38
C THR A 37 32.46 -47.98 23.57
N THR A 38 33.11 -46.93 24.00
CA THR A 38 33.89 -46.52 25.19
C THR A 38 34.36 -45.06 25.02
N ARG A 39 34.15 -44.20 25.91
CA ARG A 39 34.83 -43.71 27.12
C ARG A 39 36.30 -43.28 26.98
N GLU A 40 36.48 -42.03 27.32
CA GLU A 40 37.64 -41.35 27.92
C GLU A 40 38.88 -41.07 27.08
N GLU A 41 39.12 -39.75 26.90
CA GLU A 41 40.27 -39.16 27.56
C GLU A 41 40.10 -37.61 27.61
N GLN A 42 40.26 -37.10 28.83
CA GLN A 42 40.39 -35.71 29.19
C GLN A 42 41.80 -35.23 28.84
N GLU A 43 41.88 -34.05 28.23
CA GLU A 43 43.00 -33.16 28.58
C GLU A 43 42.54 -31.70 28.55
N THR A 44 42.63 -31.14 29.72
CA THR A 44 42.55 -29.75 30.09
C THR A 44 43.76 -28.98 29.51
N ILE A 45 43.47 -27.92 28.76
CA ILE A 45 44.40 -26.78 28.68
C ILE A 45 43.60 -25.51 28.92
N SER A 46 43.92 -24.92 30.02
CA SER A 46 43.45 -23.64 30.54
C SER A 46 44.05 -22.46 29.81
N GLN A 47 43.25 -21.41 29.83
CA GLN A 47 43.66 -19.98 30.00
C GLN A 47 43.76 -19.09 28.78
N GLU A 48 42.95 -18.08 28.92
CA GLU A 48 43.16 -16.68 28.65
C GLU A 48 43.33 -16.25 27.19
N ASN A 49 42.20 -15.80 26.62
CA ASN A 49 42.24 -14.65 25.75
C ASN A 49 41.02 -13.77 25.96
N PHE A 50 41.27 -12.73 26.74
CA PHE A 50 40.98 -11.34 26.52
C PHE A 50 39.68 -11.06 25.72
N PHE A 51 38.62 -10.79 26.45
CA PHE A 51 37.51 -10.01 25.98
C PHE A 51 38.02 -8.62 25.59
N GLN A 52 38.15 -8.37 24.32
CA GLN A 52 38.18 -7.05 23.77
C GLN A 52 36.80 -6.78 23.22
N GLU A 53 35.96 -6.20 24.07
CA GLU A 53 34.74 -5.51 23.62
C GLU A 53 35.20 -4.37 22.70
N SER A 54 35.14 -4.62 21.41
CA SER A 54 35.06 -3.52 20.46
C SER A 54 33.62 -3.01 20.52
N GLU A 55 33.41 -1.99 21.33
CA GLU A 55 32.27 -1.08 21.12
C GLU A 55 32.42 -0.45 19.74
N GLY A 56 32.04 -1.18 18.73
CA GLY A 56 31.71 -0.63 17.44
C GLY A 56 30.30 -0.09 17.52
N SER A 57 30.17 1.19 17.92
CA SER A 57 29.00 1.97 17.54
C SER A 57 29.08 2.17 16.02
N GLY A 58 28.74 1.11 15.29
CA GLY A 58 28.39 1.25 13.89
C GLY A 58 27.10 2.04 13.87
N ASP A 59 27.14 3.31 13.50
CA ASP A 59 26.00 3.99 12.92
C ASP A 59 25.51 3.11 11.77
N VAL A 60 24.51 2.28 12.04
CA VAL A 60 23.70 1.68 10.99
C VAL A 60 22.98 2.88 10.39
N ALA A 61 23.50 3.39 9.28
CA ALA A 61 22.82 4.43 8.53
C ALA A 61 21.40 3.94 8.31
N GLN A 62 20.45 4.53 9.02
CA GLN A 62 19.04 4.21 8.90
C GLN A 62 18.68 4.48 7.44
N SER A 63 18.18 3.49 6.71
CA SER A 63 17.79 3.67 5.32
C SER A 63 16.66 4.69 5.26
N ALA A 64 16.72 5.63 4.32
CA ALA A 64 15.60 6.56 4.12
C ALA A 64 14.35 5.78 3.72
N ALA A 65 13.18 6.28 4.14
CA ALA A 65 11.92 5.77 3.63
C ALA A 65 11.82 6.04 2.12
N LYS A 66 11.14 5.16 1.39
CA LYS A 66 11.03 5.22 -0.08
C LYS A 66 9.59 5.08 -0.52
N LEU A 67 9.27 5.69 -1.64
CA LEU A 67 7.99 5.58 -2.29
C LEU A 67 8.19 5.21 -3.75
N LEU A 68 7.60 4.09 -4.17
CA LEU A 68 7.48 3.67 -5.57
C LEU A 68 6.08 4.00 -6.07
N TYR A 69 5.98 4.80 -7.13
CA TYR A 69 4.73 4.98 -7.85
C TYR A 69 4.64 3.93 -8.97
N MET A 70 3.67 3.02 -8.86
CA MET A 70 3.55 1.87 -9.76
C MET A 70 2.64 2.14 -10.97
N GLY A 71 2.00 3.32 -11.00
CA GLY A 71 1.06 3.73 -12.06
C GLY A 71 -0.39 3.73 -11.60
N GLN A 72 -1.27 4.42 -12.34
CA GLN A 72 -2.68 4.64 -11.98
C GLN A 72 -2.79 5.27 -10.58
N ALA A 73 -3.33 4.52 -9.61
CA ALA A 73 -3.38 4.91 -8.20
C ALA A 73 -2.46 4.07 -7.30
N SER A 74 -1.71 3.12 -7.89
CA SER A 74 -0.94 2.13 -7.14
C SER A 74 0.37 2.71 -6.62
N ILE A 75 0.55 2.65 -5.30
CA ILE A 75 1.72 3.17 -4.59
C ILE A 75 2.24 2.11 -3.63
N ARG A 76 3.59 1.99 -3.52
CA ARG A 76 4.26 1.25 -2.46
C ARG A 76 5.14 2.20 -1.65
N ILE A 77 5.01 2.18 -0.33
CA ILE A 77 5.91 2.86 0.59
C ILE A 77 6.71 1.80 1.34
N THR A 78 8.04 1.98 1.39
CA THR A 78 8.93 1.19 2.26
C THR A 78 9.46 2.13 3.33
N THR A 79 9.15 1.86 4.59
CA THR A 79 9.58 2.71 5.71
C THR A 79 11.08 2.55 5.99
N ALA A 80 11.66 3.45 6.76
CA ALA A 80 13.06 3.39 7.16
C ALA A 80 13.41 2.10 7.92
N GLU A 81 12.43 1.48 8.60
CA GLU A 81 12.57 0.20 9.29
C GLU A 81 12.32 -1.01 8.39
N GLY A 82 12.02 -0.79 7.09
CA GLY A 82 11.76 -1.84 6.12
C GLY A 82 10.33 -2.38 6.12
N LYS A 83 9.36 -1.70 6.74
CA LYS A 83 7.94 -2.04 6.64
C LYS A 83 7.39 -1.65 5.27
N VAL A 84 6.54 -2.49 4.70
CA VAL A 84 6.00 -2.32 3.34
C VAL A 84 4.50 -2.03 3.39
N ILE A 85 4.11 -0.89 2.82
CA ILE A 85 2.74 -0.41 2.74
C ILE A 85 2.36 -0.29 1.28
N TYR A 86 1.29 -0.96 0.87
CA TYR A 86 0.69 -0.80 -0.45
C TYR A 86 -0.60 0.02 -0.35
N ILE A 87 -0.81 0.91 -1.30
CA ILE A 87 -2.03 1.72 -1.43
C ILE A 87 -2.60 1.49 -2.82
N ASP A 88 -3.88 1.17 -2.91
CA ASP A 88 -4.66 0.94 -4.12
C ASP A 88 -3.94 0.02 -5.14
N PRO A 89 -3.62 -1.23 -4.78
CA PRO A 89 -2.90 -2.14 -5.65
C PRO A 89 -3.75 -2.49 -6.88
N TYR A 90 -3.22 -2.22 -8.09
CA TYR A 90 -3.90 -2.54 -9.34
C TYR A 90 -2.94 -2.80 -10.50
N VAL A 91 -2.01 -1.91 -10.78
CA VAL A 91 -1.11 -1.98 -11.95
C VAL A 91 0.35 -1.88 -11.53
N GLY A 92 1.22 -2.03 -12.50
CA GLY A 92 2.66 -1.93 -12.36
C GLY A 92 3.31 -3.16 -11.77
N ASP A 93 4.63 -3.06 -11.62
CA ASP A 93 5.51 -4.03 -11.00
C ASP A 93 5.95 -3.54 -9.62
N GLY A 94 6.44 -4.45 -8.77
CA GLY A 94 6.95 -4.08 -7.44
C GLY A 94 6.14 -4.64 -6.28
N TYR A 95 5.35 -5.72 -6.53
CA TYR A 95 4.55 -6.43 -5.52
C TYR A 95 5.31 -7.58 -4.85
N GLU A 96 6.62 -7.76 -5.14
CA GLU A 96 7.43 -8.84 -4.57
C GLU A 96 7.72 -8.68 -3.06
N PRO A 97 7.96 -7.45 -2.53
CA PRO A 97 8.14 -7.27 -1.09
C PRO A 97 6.91 -7.65 -0.30
N ALA A 98 7.11 -8.42 0.80
CA ALA A 98 6.01 -8.85 1.65
C ALA A 98 5.32 -7.66 2.32
N ALA A 99 4.00 -7.55 2.16
CA ALA A 99 3.20 -6.47 2.73
C ALA A 99 3.10 -6.57 4.26
N ASP A 100 3.23 -5.45 4.93
CA ASP A 100 2.84 -5.23 6.33
C ASP A 100 1.46 -4.55 6.42
N LEU A 101 1.13 -3.72 5.41
CA LEU A 101 -0.14 -3.01 5.33
C LEU A 101 -0.60 -2.91 3.88
N ILE A 102 -1.90 -3.07 3.66
CA ILE A 102 -2.57 -2.79 2.39
C ILE A 102 -3.71 -1.83 2.69
N LEU A 103 -3.71 -0.69 2.01
CA LEU A 103 -4.75 0.34 2.08
C LEU A 103 -5.55 0.33 0.78
N VAL A 104 -6.87 0.41 0.89
CA VAL A 104 -7.78 0.51 -0.26
C VAL A 104 -8.71 1.69 -0.05
N THR A 105 -8.65 2.68 -0.95
CA THR A 105 -9.42 3.92 -0.81
C THR A 105 -10.90 3.74 -1.10
N HIS A 106 -11.26 2.86 -2.04
CA HIS A 106 -12.66 2.57 -2.41
C HIS A 106 -12.80 1.23 -3.18
N SER A 107 -14.02 0.90 -3.60
CA SER A 107 -14.36 -0.43 -4.11
C SER A 107 -14.09 -0.67 -5.59
N HIS A 108 -13.73 0.33 -6.37
CA HIS A 108 -13.53 0.15 -7.80
C HIS A 108 -12.37 -0.82 -8.09
N TYR A 109 -12.49 -1.56 -9.18
CA TYR A 109 -11.59 -2.67 -9.52
C TYR A 109 -10.14 -2.22 -9.73
N ASP A 110 -9.94 -0.99 -10.15
CA ASP A 110 -8.66 -0.36 -10.42
C ASP A 110 -7.98 0.27 -9.19
N HIS A 111 -8.55 0.03 -7.99
CA HIS A 111 -8.00 0.39 -6.68
C HIS A 111 -7.93 -0.80 -5.72
N ASN A 112 -8.68 -1.87 -5.98
CA ASN A 112 -8.92 -2.96 -5.03
C ASN A 112 -8.36 -4.30 -5.50
N GLY A 113 -7.19 -4.29 -6.13
CA GLY A 113 -6.49 -5.51 -6.56
C GLY A 113 -5.65 -6.15 -5.47
N VAL A 114 -6.20 -6.31 -4.27
CA VAL A 114 -5.51 -6.86 -3.08
C VAL A 114 -4.89 -8.23 -3.35
N GLU A 115 -5.50 -9.03 -4.23
CA GLU A 115 -5.01 -10.36 -4.63
C GLU A 115 -3.69 -10.33 -5.40
N ARG A 116 -3.28 -9.19 -5.95
CA ARG A 116 -1.96 -9.02 -6.60
C ARG A 116 -0.80 -9.13 -5.61
N ILE A 117 -1.07 -8.87 -4.34
CA ILE A 117 -0.08 -8.94 -3.28
C ILE A 117 -0.12 -10.34 -2.68
N GLU A 118 0.63 -11.27 -3.30
CA GLU A 118 0.71 -12.66 -2.86
C GLU A 118 1.55 -12.80 -1.58
N ASN A 119 2.62 -12.00 -1.47
CA ASN A 119 3.50 -12.01 -0.31
C ASN A 119 2.98 -11.06 0.77
N ARG A 120 2.65 -11.62 1.93
CA ARG A 120 2.20 -10.86 3.10
C ARG A 120 2.87 -11.36 4.35
N ASN A 121 3.29 -10.45 5.20
CA ASN A 121 3.77 -10.80 6.53
C ASN A 121 2.62 -11.39 7.37
N PRO A 122 2.89 -12.27 8.35
CA PRO A 122 1.85 -12.92 9.16
C PRO A 122 0.88 -11.94 9.83
N ASP A 123 1.37 -10.75 10.20
CA ASP A 123 0.59 -9.69 10.86
C ASP A 123 0.14 -8.60 9.87
N CYS A 124 0.19 -8.86 8.57
CA CYS A 124 -0.23 -7.90 7.55
C CYS A 124 -1.70 -7.51 7.78
N ARG A 125 -1.93 -6.20 7.85
CA ARG A 125 -3.28 -5.65 7.93
C ARG A 125 -3.77 -5.21 6.56
N ILE A 126 -5.05 -5.42 6.31
CA ILE A 126 -5.76 -4.83 5.17
C ILE A 126 -6.79 -3.88 5.75
N ILE A 127 -6.69 -2.61 5.39
CA ILE A 127 -7.61 -1.56 5.82
C ILE A 127 -8.25 -0.98 4.55
N THR A 128 -9.55 -1.14 4.43
CA THR A 128 -10.32 -0.64 3.29
C THR A 128 -11.17 0.55 3.71
N TRP A 129 -11.86 1.16 2.77
CA TRP A 129 -12.84 2.21 3.06
C TRP A 129 -13.91 1.78 4.09
N LYS A 130 -14.19 0.47 4.20
CA LYS A 130 -15.22 -0.06 5.14
C LYS A 130 -14.79 0.06 6.59
N GLU A 131 -13.52 -0.27 6.88
CA GLU A 131 -12.95 -0.08 8.20
C GLU A 131 -12.69 1.40 8.47
N SER A 132 -12.37 2.16 7.41
CA SER A 132 -12.01 3.57 7.47
C SER A 132 -13.19 4.51 7.64
N LEU A 133 -14.39 4.08 7.25
CA LEU A 133 -15.67 4.78 7.44
C LEU A 133 -16.58 3.96 8.36
N SER A 134 -16.27 3.91 9.63
CA SER A 134 -17.10 3.24 10.62
C SER A 134 -18.06 4.22 11.28
N ASP A 135 -19.33 3.85 11.29
CA ASP A 135 -20.41 4.68 11.87
C ASP A 135 -20.54 6.10 11.27
N GLY A 136 -20.05 6.27 10.02
CA GLY A 136 -20.04 7.54 9.31
C GLY A 136 -18.91 8.48 9.71
N GLU A 137 -17.96 7.99 10.49
CA GLU A 137 -16.79 8.72 10.96
C GLU A 137 -15.51 8.19 10.33
N HIS A 138 -14.59 9.09 9.95
CA HIS A 138 -13.27 8.72 9.46
C HIS A 138 -12.38 8.22 10.61
N GLN A 139 -11.84 7.02 10.45
CA GLN A 139 -11.09 6.32 11.48
C GLN A 139 -9.59 6.62 11.41
N THR A 140 -8.91 6.42 12.50
CA THR A 140 -7.46 6.49 12.63
C THR A 140 -6.92 5.18 13.16
N PHE A 141 -5.82 4.69 12.56
CA PHE A 141 -5.16 3.44 12.91
C PHE A 141 -3.70 3.73 13.29
N ASP A 142 -3.32 3.35 14.49
CA ASP A 142 -1.92 3.36 14.92
C ASP A 142 -1.34 1.94 14.81
N LEU A 143 -0.30 1.80 14.00
CA LEU A 143 0.37 0.52 13.72
C LEU A 143 1.78 0.45 14.32
N GLY A 144 2.20 1.50 15.04
CA GLY A 144 3.53 1.64 15.59
C GLY A 144 4.56 2.16 14.59
N TYR A 145 4.69 1.53 13.44
CA TYR A 145 5.58 1.98 12.33
C TYR A 145 4.94 3.02 11.41
N ALA A 146 3.63 3.14 11.46
CA ALA A 146 2.87 4.16 10.75
C ALA A 146 1.53 4.46 11.46
N LYS A 147 1.10 5.70 11.38
CA LYS A 147 -0.26 6.15 11.72
C LYS A 147 -1.00 6.42 10.43
N VAL A 148 -2.17 5.82 10.25
CA VAL A 148 -3.05 6.01 9.09
C VAL A 148 -4.30 6.74 9.51
N GLU A 149 -4.57 7.89 8.92
CA GLU A 149 -5.77 8.68 9.14
C GLU A 149 -6.60 8.66 7.85
N ALA A 150 -7.82 8.14 7.91
CA ALA A 150 -8.77 8.28 6.82
C ALA A 150 -9.29 9.72 6.78
N VAL A 151 -9.49 10.24 5.58
CA VAL A 151 -9.99 11.59 5.33
C VAL A 151 -11.04 11.58 4.22
N GLU A 152 -11.76 12.69 4.07
CA GLU A 152 -12.80 12.82 3.04
C GLU A 152 -12.27 12.56 1.63
N ALA A 153 -13.05 11.78 0.84
CA ALA A 153 -12.88 11.59 -0.59
C ALA A 153 -14.24 11.38 -1.27
N GLY A 154 -14.26 11.25 -2.60
CA GLY A 154 -15.49 11.15 -3.38
C GLY A 154 -15.94 12.53 -3.87
N TYR A 155 -17.10 13.00 -3.45
CA TYR A 155 -17.66 14.32 -3.78
C TYR A 155 -17.92 14.56 -5.27
N ASN A 156 -18.07 13.51 -6.04
CA ASN A 156 -18.47 13.61 -7.44
C ASN A 156 -19.50 12.53 -7.81
N ARG A 157 -19.98 12.55 -9.03
CA ARG A 157 -21.06 11.65 -9.47
C ARG A 157 -20.65 10.17 -9.56
N TRP A 158 -19.35 9.88 -9.55
CA TRP A 158 -18.82 8.55 -9.72
C TRP A 158 -18.37 7.91 -8.39
N HIS A 159 -18.13 8.76 -7.39
CA HIS A 159 -17.55 8.37 -6.10
C HIS A 159 -18.40 8.93 -4.96
N ASP A 160 -19.11 8.01 -4.27
CA ASP A 160 -19.93 8.36 -3.09
C ASP A 160 -19.01 8.56 -1.87
N VAL A 161 -19.20 9.66 -1.15
CA VAL A 161 -18.47 10.00 0.08
C VAL A 161 -18.62 8.94 1.19
N LYS A 162 -19.61 8.05 1.09
CA LYS A 162 -19.83 6.96 2.04
C LYS A 162 -19.03 5.71 1.70
N GLU A 163 -18.42 5.66 0.52
CA GLU A 163 -17.71 4.50 -0.01
C GLU A 163 -16.28 4.84 -0.46
N CYS A 164 -15.84 6.09 -0.24
CA CYS A 164 -14.52 6.57 -0.64
C CYS A 164 -13.83 7.28 0.52
N VAL A 165 -12.53 7.04 0.65
CA VAL A 165 -11.65 7.73 1.60
C VAL A 165 -10.33 8.09 0.93
N GLY A 166 -9.72 9.19 1.36
CA GLY A 166 -8.30 9.42 1.22
C GLY A 166 -7.56 8.92 2.45
N TYR A 167 -6.24 8.80 2.36
CA TYR A 167 -5.39 8.41 3.49
C TYR A 167 -4.25 9.38 3.72
N ILE A 168 -4.04 9.77 4.97
CA ILE A 168 -2.80 10.38 5.41
C ILE A 168 -2.02 9.31 6.17
N VAL A 169 -0.86 8.92 5.63
CA VAL A 169 0.06 7.96 6.25
C VAL A 169 1.22 8.73 6.83
N THR A 170 1.34 8.76 8.15
CA THR A 170 2.47 9.34 8.86
C THR A 170 3.38 8.21 9.32
N LEU A 171 4.60 8.16 8.82
CA LEU A 171 5.61 7.15 9.16
C LEU A 171 6.22 7.42 10.54
N SER A 172 6.91 6.43 11.11
CA SER A 172 7.54 6.55 12.44
C SER A 172 8.61 7.65 12.53
N ASP A 173 9.26 7.99 11.40
CA ASP A 173 10.21 9.11 11.28
C ASP A 173 9.53 10.47 11.13
N GLY A 174 8.20 10.51 11.13
CA GLY A 174 7.36 11.70 11.05
C GLY A 174 7.11 12.20 9.63
N ILE A 175 7.60 11.52 8.59
CA ILE A 175 7.26 11.84 7.19
C ILE A 175 5.78 11.50 6.94
N SER A 176 5.06 12.40 6.30
CA SER A 176 3.64 12.22 6.00
C SER A 176 3.36 12.22 4.51
N VAL A 177 2.56 11.25 4.09
CA VAL A 177 2.10 11.09 2.70
C VAL A 177 0.57 11.10 2.68
N TYR A 178 -0.01 12.03 1.94
CA TYR A 178 -1.45 12.09 1.68
C TYR A 178 -1.75 11.55 0.28
N VAL A 179 -2.67 10.61 0.20
CA VAL A 179 -3.22 10.08 -1.06
C VAL A 179 -4.70 10.39 -1.08
N THR A 180 -5.15 11.18 -2.05
CA THR A 180 -6.54 11.66 -2.09
C THR A 180 -7.56 10.53 -2.28
N GLY A 181 -7.14 9.38 -2.87
CA GLY A 181 -8.09 8.48 -3.49
C GLY A 181 -8.80 9.16 -4.66
N ASP A 182 -9.86 8.56 -5.15
CA ASP A 182 -10.66 9.14 -6.20
C ASP A 182 -11.69 10.13 -5.63
N THR A 183 -11.56 11.39 -6.05
CA THR A 183 -12.32 12.48 -5.45
C THR A 183 -12.39 13.72 -6.35
N SER A 184 -13.36 14.59 -6.10
CA SER A 184 -13.29 16.03 -6.35
C SER A 184 -12.86 16.78 -5.09
N LYS A 185 -12.83 18.11 -5.14
CA LYS A 185 -12.51 18.95 -3.98
C LYS A 185 -13.43 18.65 -2.80
N THR A 186 -12.86 18.44 -1.62
CA THR A 186 -13.60 18.17 -0.36
C THR A 186 -13.60 19.40 0.54
N GLU A 187 -14.56 19.44 1.48
CA GLU A 187 -14.63 20.50 2.49
C GLU A 187 -13.50 20.38 3.51
N GLN A 188 -12.93 19.20 3.70
CA GLN A 188 -11.85 18.96 4.65
C GLN A 188 -10.48 19.43 4.14
N MET A 189 -10.24 19.49 2.82
CA MET A 189 -8.92 19.84 2.25
C MET A 189 -8.28 21.11 2.82
N PRO A 190 -9.01 22.22 3.02
CA PRO A 190 -8.44 23.41 3.66
C PRO A 190 -7.92 23.18 5.08
N LEU A 191 -8.52 22.25 5.81
CA LEU A 191 -8.14 21.92 7.20
C LEU A 191 -6.87 21.05 7.26
N LEU A 192 -6.51 20.42 6.14
CA LEU A 192 -5.30 19.60 6.05
C LEU A 192 -4.02 20.44 6.01
N ALA A 193 -4.10 21.73 5.71
CA ALA A 193 -2.95 22.63 5.76
C ALA A 193 -2.22 22.63 7.12
N ASP A 194 -2.98 22.50 8.21
CA ASP A 194 -2.43 22.48 9.57
C ASP A 194 -1.67 21.17 9.90
N LYS A 195 -1.79 20.15 9.05
CA LYS A 195 -1.10 18.85 9.23
C LYS A 195 0.35 18.86 8.74
N ASN A 196 0.79 19.91 8.02
CA ASN A 196 2.14 20.05 7.47
C ASN A 196 2.60 18.82 6.67
N ILE A 197 1.75 18.37 5.74
CA ILE A 197 1.96 17.18 4.93
C ILE A 197 3.22 17.33 4.06
N ASP A 198 4.09 16.29 4.03
CA ASP A 198 5.32 16.33 3.25
C ASP A 198 5.05 16.04 1.77
N TYR A 199 4.28 15.00 1.46
CA TYR A 199 3.94 14.59 0.09
C TYR A 199 2.44 14.41 -0.07
N SER A 200 1.87 14.95 -1.14
CA SER A 200 0.44 14.79 -1.42
C SER A 200 0.20 14.41 -2.87
N PHE A 201 -0.57 13.34 -3.07
CA PHE A 201 -0.95 12.79 -4.36
C PHE A 201 -2.39 13.19 -4.69
N TYR A 202 -2.61 13.81 -5.87
CA TYR A 202 -3.90 14.28 -6.34
C TYR A 202 -4.33 13.53 -7.59
N CYS A 203 -5.48 12.84 -7.52
CA CYS A 203 -6.08 12.17 -8.69
C CYS A 203 -6.56 13.24 -9.71
N CYS A 204 -6.09 13.13 -10.95
CA CYS A 204 -6.36 14.16 -11.94
C CYS A 204 -6.52 13.61 -13.37
N ASP A 205 -7.36 12.57 -13.53
CA ASP A 205 -7.72 12.05 -14.85
C ASP A 205 -8.62 13.01 -15.64
N GLY A 206 -9.37 13.89 -14.99
CA GLY A 206 -10.24 14.89 -15.60
C GLY A 206 -11.50 14.34 -16.24
N ILE A 207 -11.86 13.10 -15.96
CA ILE A 207 -13.06 12.42 -16.50
C ILE A 207 -13.95 11.92 -15.35
N TYR A 208 -13.35 11.17 -14.44
CA TYR A 208 -14.01 10.59 -13.28
C TYR A 208 -13.69 11.34 -11.99
N ASN A 209 -12.56 12.03 -11.98
CA ASN A 209 -12.02 12.77 -10.86
C ASN A 209 -11.71 14.23 -11.26
N MET A 210 -10.94 14.92 -10.41
CA MET A 210 -10.47 16.27 -10.68
C MET A 210 -9.78 16.36 -12.04
N ASP A 211 -9.94 17.48 -12.72
CA ASP A 211 -9.01 17.87 -13.76
C ASP A 211 -7.74 18.49 -13.14
N LEU A 212 -6.78 18.88 -13.97
CA LEU A 212 -5.51 19.43 -13.49
C LEU A 212 -5.67 20.77 -12.77
N ASP A 213 -6.65 21.58 -13.17
CA ASP A 213 -6.91 22.89 -12.58
C ASP A 213 -7.54 22.73 -11.19
N GLU A 214 -8.54 21.85 -11.03
CA GLU A 214 -9.16 21.53 -9.75
C GLU A 214 -8.14 20.89 -8.80
N ALA A 215 -7.32 19.97 -9.30
CA ALA A 215 -6.26 19.34 -8.52
C ALA A 215 -5.21 20.36 -8.04
N ALA A 216 -4.84 21.35 -8.89
CA ALA A 216 -3.94 22.43 -8.49
C ALA A 216 -4.57 23.37 -7.45
N GLU A 217 -5.89 23.64 -7.55
CA GLU A 217 -6.63 24.37 -6.51
C GLU A 217 -6.58 23.60 -5.19
N CYS A 218 -6.86 22.28 -5.20
CA CYS A 218 -6.80 21.43 -4.02
C CYS A 218 -5.40 21.39 -3.39
N ALA A 219 -4.34 21.34 -4.22
CA ALA A 219 -2.96 21.42 -3.74
C ALA A 219 -2.69 22.75 -3.02
N GLY A 220 -3.27 23.85 -3.51
CA GLY A 220 -3.21 25.16 -2.88
C GLY A 220 -3.94 25.22 -1.54
N LEU A 221 -4.99 24.41 -1.34
CA LEU A 221 -5.72 24.29 -0.08
C LEU A 221 -4.98 23.43 0.94
N VAL A 222 -4.46 22.29 0.53
CA VAL A 222 -3.73 21.32 1.39
C VAL A 222 -2.35 21.83 1.78
N GLN A 223 -1.68 22.58 0.90
CA GLN A 223 -0.36 23.20 1.11
C GLN A 223 0.75 22.21 1.47
N ALA A 224 0.73 21.02 0.87
CA ALA A 224 1.80 20.05 1.07
C ALA A 224 3.15 20.58 0.54
N LYS A 225 4.26 20.07 1.12
CA LYS A 225 5.62 20.45 0.72
C LYS A 225 5.99 19.94 -0.68
N HIS A 226 5.38 18.82 -1.09
CA HIS A 226 5.48 18.26 -2.45
C HIS A 226 4.10 17.86 -2.93
N ASN A 227 3.69 18.39 -4.08
CA ASN A 227 2.39 18.10 -4.70
C ASN A 227 2.59 17.29 -5.97
N ILE A 228 2.01 16.11 -6.04
CA ILE A 228 2.25 15.09 -7.06
C ILE A 228 0.94 14.77 -7.77
N PRO A 229 0.84 14.99 -9.09
CA PRO A 229 -0.30 14.51 -9.86
C PRO A 229 -0.16 12.99 -10.06
N TYR A 230 -1.19 12.24 -9.76
CA TYR A 230 -1.27 10.80 -10.03
C TYR A 230 -2.62 10.45 -10.63
N HIS A 231 -2.86 9.21 -11.01
CA HIS A 231 -4.05 8.82 -11.74
C HIS A 231 -4.26 9.67 -13.00
N VAL A 232 -3.15 10.04 -13.64
CA VAL A 232 -3.13 10.85 -14.86
C VAL A 232 -3.10 9.91 -16.04
N ILE A 233 -4.28 9.54 -16.52
CA ILE A 233 -4.45 8.62 -17.64
C ILE A 233 -4.88 9.40 -18.90
N ALA A 234 -4.26 9.07 -20.04
CA ALA A 234 -4.60 9.66 -21.32
C ALA A 234 -5.61 8.81 -22.09
N GLN A 235 -5.50 7.47 -21.96
CA GLN A 235 -6.28 6.48 -22.69
C GLN A 235 -6.17 5.10 -22.04
N ASP A 236 -7.03 4.18 -22.44
CA ASP A 236 -6.99 2.80 -21.96
C ASP A 236 -5.61 2.17 -22.16
N GLY A 237 -5.10 1.54 -21.08
CA GLY A 237 -3.80 0.86 -21.08
C GLY A 237 -2.58 1.78 -20.89
N VAL A 238 -2.79 3.06 -20.67
CA VAL A 238 -1.77 4.03 -20.25
C VAL A 238 -2.04 4.39 -18.80
N TYR A 239 -1.13 4.03 -17.91
CA TYR A 239 -1.32 4.20 -16.46
C TYR A 239 -0.67 5.46 -15.89
N PHE A 240 0.07 6.20 -16.73
CA PHE A 240 0.62 7.51 -16.42
C PHE A 240 0.96 8.27 -17.70
N ASP A 241 0.41 9.46 -17.87
CA ASP A 241 0.74 10.39 -18.95
C ASP A 241 1.64 11.51 -18.41
N ARG A 242 2.95 11.41 -18.66
CA ARG A 242 3.93 12.38 -18.17
C ARG A 242 3.72 13.77 -18.78
N GLU A 243 3.40 13.88 -20.08
CA GLU A 243 3.19 15.16 -20.73
C GLU A 243 2.00 15.90 -20.12
N ARG A 244 0.95 15.16 -19.78
CA ARG A 244 -0.21 15.73 -19.09
C ARG A 244 0.12 16.04 -17.63
N ALA A 245 0.81 15.18 -16.90
CA ALA A 245 1.23 15.42 -15.52
C ALA A 245 2.09 16.70 -15.40
N GLU A 246 2.92 16.98 -16.39
CA GLU A 246 3.76 18.19 -16.45
C GLU A 246 2.93 19.49 -16.62
N GLN A 247 1.65 19.40 -16.94
CA GLN A 247 0.73 20.54 -16.98
C GLN A 247 0.07 20.85 -15.63
N PHE A 248 0.30 20.03 -14.60
CA PHE A 248 -0.19 20.27 -13.25
C PHE A 248 0.49 21.50 -12.64
N GLU A 249 -0.20 22.61 -12.54
CA GLU A 249 0.36 23.91 -12.11
C GLU A 249 0.22 24.16 -10.60
N ALA A 250 0.67 23.21 -9.76
CA ALA A 250 0.70 23.38 -8.31
C ALA A 250 2.05 23.93 -7.82
N LYS A 251 2.02 24.70 -6.73
CA LYS A 251 3.23 25.09 -6.00
C LYS A 251 3.95 23.84 -5.50
N ASN A 252 5.29 23.84 -5.57
CA ASN A 252 6.10 22.69 -5.13
C ASN A 252 5.71 21.38 -5.85
N ARG A 253 5.36 21.48 -7.13
CA ARG A 253 5.07 20.31 -7.96
C ARG A 253 6.27 19.38 -8.02
N LEU A 254 6.00 18.08 -7.85
CA LEU A 254 6.94 17.00 -8.08
C LEU A 254 6.28 16.01 -9.07
N ILE A 255 6.96 15.68 -10.16
CA ILE A 255 6.48 14.66 -11.09
C ILE A 255 7.20 13.35 -10.78
N VAL A 256 6.43 12.34 -10.38
CA VAL A 256 6.90 10.97 -10.18
C VAL A 256 6.21 10.10 -11.22
N GLY A 257 6.96 9.46 -12.09
CA GLY A 257 6.42 8.65 -13.19
C GLY A 257 6.17 7.20 -12.76
N GLU A 258 5.44 6.47 -13.61
CA GLU A 258 5.24 5.03 -13.44
C GLU A 258 6.58 4.31 -13.34
N GLY A 259 6.74 3.45 -12.33
CA GLY A 259 7.97 2.71 -12.03
C GLY A 259 9.09 3.55 -11.38
N GLU A 260 8.87 4.84 -11.11
CA GLU A 260 9.87 5.66 -10.43
C GLU A 260 9.77 5.49 -8.90
N GLU A 261 10.93 5.26 -8.27
CA GLU A 261 11.08 5.23 -6.81
C GLU A 261 11.80 6.51 -6.35
N ILE A 262 11.26 7.17 -5.35
CA ILE A 262 11.85 8.36 -4.71
C ILE A 262 12.18 8.07 -3.25
N GLU A 263 13.25 8.70 -2.73
CA GLU A 263 13.48 8.77 -1.30
C GLU A 263 12.56 9.82 -0.69
N LEU A 264 11.90 9.44 0.41
CA LEU A 264 11.09 10.37 1.18
C LEU A 264 11.99 11.08 2.19
N THR A 265 11.97 12.40 2.15
CA THR A 265 12.75 13.25 3.06
C THR A 265 11.85 14.29 3.70
N ARG A 266 12.11 14.58 4.97
CA ARG A 266 11.46 15.69 5.65
C ARG A 266 12.26 16.95 5.38
N GLN A 267 11.65 17.93 4.69
CA GLN A 267 12.29 19.24 4.60
C GLN A 267 12.32 19.87 5.98
N ALA A 268 13.52 20.29 6.42
CA ALA A 268 13.64 21.08 7.63
C ALA A 268 12.80 22.36 7.47
N GLU A 269 12.03 22.70 8.47
CA GLU A 269 11.33 23.99 8.50
C GLU A 269 12.41 25.10 8.37
N SER A 270 12.30 25.91 7.33
CA SER A 270 13.19 27.06 7.22
C SER A 270 12.87 28.02 8.39
N GLU A 271 13.89 28.35 9.19
CA GLU A 271 13.77 29.24 10.36
C GLU A 271 13.35 30.71 10.01
N ASP A 272 12.83 30.94 8.79
CA ASP A 272 12.56 32.26 8.28
C ASP A 272 11.20 32.87 8.69
N ASN A 273 10.40 32.20 9.52
CA ASN A 273 9.10 32.76 10.00
C ASN A 273 9.13 33.34 11.42
N ALA A 274 10.31 33.61 11.98
CA ALA A 274 10.44 34.30 13.26
C ALA A 274 10.94 35.75 13.07
N LYS A 275 10.10 36.60 12.42
CA LYS A 275 10.29 38.07 12.50
C LYS A 275 8.95 38.79 12.42
#